data_e6e0d7fa5a8654947cddd371f67c75e7
#
_entry.id   e6e0d7fa5a8654947cddd371f67c75e7
#
_cell.length_a   1.000
_cell.length_b   1.000
_cell.length_c   1.000
_cell.angle_alpha   90.00
_cell.angle_beta   90.00
_cell.angle_gamma   90.00
#
_symmetry.space_group_name_H-M   'P 1'
#
loop_
_entity.id
_entity.type
_entity.pdbx_description
1 polymer ?
#
loop_
_entity_poly.entity_id
_entity_poly.type
_entity_poly.pdbx_seq_one_letter_code
_entity_poly.pdbx_strand_id
1 'polypeptide(L)'
;MPTANVNGIRLFYELGGDGDVPVVLVHGSWGSHHGWDLVAPGLRESFRVLTYDRRGHSQSERPSAQGSVREDVADLAALIEHLGLAPAWVAGNSFGASIALRLAGERSDLLRGVIAHEPPLLALLAGDPAVAPMLDEVARGIRSVVERIVSGDHAGAGEQFVDTVALGPGAWVQLSPDLQQTFIDNAPTFLDETRDPEQLAFDPAWIEGSPRPVLLTTGDKSPPIFAPVIARLRAAAPSVRLATFADAGHIPHVTHADAYVETITAFIDEHAAGASRSRRPA
;
A
#
# COMPACT_ATOMS: atom_id res chain seq x y z
N MET A 1 13.19 -15.09 -14.07
CA MET A 1 12.10 -14.34 -13.46
C MET A 1 12.19 -12.90 -13.95
N PRO A 2 11.08 -12.25 -14.31
CA PRO A 2 11.15 -10.91 -14.92
C PRO A 2 11.64 -9.87 -13.91
N THR A 3 12.58 -9.04 -14.35
CA THR A 3 13.09 -7.89 -13.60
C THR A 3 13.16 -6.67 -14.52
N ALA A 4 13.00 -5.47 -13.95
CA ALA A 4 13.16 -4.21 -14.63
C ALA A 4 14.26 -3.39 -13.96
N ASN A 5 15.14 -2.78 -14.76
CA ASN A 5 16.09 -1.80 -14.26
C ASN A 5 15.49 -0.40 -14.47
N VAL A 6 14.98 0.17 -13.41
CA VAL A 6 14.27 1.46 -13.42
C VAL A 6 14.75 2.32 -12.25
N ASN A 7 14.80 3.62 -12.43
CA ASN A 7 15.20 4.57 -11.38
C ASN A 7 16.52 4.18 -10.65
N GLY A 8 17.45 3.57 -11.38
CA GLY A 8 18.77 3.17 -10.85
C GLY A 8 18.75 1.89 -9.99
N ILE A 9 17.68 1.12 -9.99
CA ILE A 9 17.53 -0.12 -9.22
C ILE A 9 16.90 -1.23 -10.06
N ARG A 10 17.21 -2.49 -9.73
CA ARG A 10 16.59 -3.68 -10.32
C ARG A 10 15.42 -4.15 -9.48
N LEU A 11 14.21 -4.00 -10.01
CA LEU A 11 12.98 -4.45 -9.39
C LEU A 11 12.52 -5.79 -9.97
N PHE A 12 12.12 -6.70 -9.10
CA PHE A 12 11.39 -7.91 -9.46
C PHE A 12 9.91 -7.60 -9.66
N TYR A 13 9.27 -8.20 -10.68
CA TYR A 13 7.85 -8.05 -10.89
C TYR A 13 7.23 -9.29 -11.52
N GLU A 14 5.92 -9.41 -11.39
CA GLU A 14 5.07 -10.32 -12.15
C GLU A 14 3.98 -9.54 -12.88
N LEU A 15 3.76 -9.86 -14.14
CA LEU A 15 2.72 -9.28 -14.97
C LEU A 15 1.88 -10.40 -15.57
N GLY A 16 0.57 -10.35 -15.39
CA GLY A 16 -0.35 -11.37 -15.89
C GLY A 16 -1.76 -10.84 -16.12
N GLY A 17 -2.58 -11.66 -16.79
CA GLY A 17 -3.92 -11.29 -17.24
C GLY A 17 -3.91 -10.65 -18.63
N ASP A 18 -4.96 -10.92 -19.42
CA ASP A 18 -5.09 -10.50 -20.83
C ASP A 18 -5.98 -9.25 -20.98
N GLY A 19 -6.44 -8.66 -19.89
CA GLY A 19 -7.27 -7.45 -19.92
C GLY A 19 -6.50 -6.22 -20.39
N ASP A 20 -7.22 -5.29 -21.04
CA ASP A 20 -6.64 -4.04 -21.55
C ASP A 20 -6.39 -2.98 -20.47
N VAL A 21 -6.99 -3.15 -19.29
CA VAL A 21 -6.91 -2.18 -18.19
C VAL A 21 -5.81 -2.59 -17.21
N PRO A 22 -4.74 -1.80 -17.06
CA PRO A 22 -3.68 -2.10 -16.11
C PRO A 22 -4.10 -1.84 -14.67
N VAL A 23 -3.78 -2.78 -13.78
CA VAL A 23 -3.90 -2.68 -12.33
C VAL A 23 -2.56 -3.02 -11.70
N VAL A 24 -2.03 -2.13 -10.87
CA VAL A 24 -0.75 -2.31 -10.17
C VAL A 24 -1.01 -2.48 -8.69
N LEU A 25 -0.48 -3.54 -8.09
CA LEU A 25 -0.65 -3.85 -6.67
C LEU A 25 0.65 -3.56 -5.91
N VAL A 26 0.56 -2.70 -4.88
CA VAL A 26 1.71 -2.20 -4.11
C VAL A 26 1.62 -2.72 -2.68
N HIS A 27 2.57 -3.59 -2.29
CA HIS A 27 2.59 -4.18 -0.95
C HIS A 27 3.02 -3.17 0.12
N GLY A 28 2.63 -3.44 1.37
CA GLY A 28 2.98 -2.63 2.53
C GLY A 28 4.39 -2.88 3.06
N SER A 29 4.66 -2.34 4.25
CA SER A 29 5.90 -2.61 4.99
C SER A 29 6.08 -4.12 5.20
N TRP A 30 7.32 -4.60 5.18
CA TRP A 30 7.71 -6.00 5.42
C TRP A 30 7.24 -7.02 4.37
N GLY A 31 6.32 -6.63 3.49
CA GLY A 31 5.67 -7.50 2.52
C GLY A 31 6.50 -7.79 1.26
N SER A 32 5.87 -8.47 0.33
CA SER A 32 6.38 -8.76 -1.01
C SER A 32 5.21 -8.86 -2.01
N HIS A 33 5.53 -9.12 -3.28
CA HIS A 33 4.52 -9.43 -4.30
C HIS A 33 3.62 -10.61 -3.89
N HIS A 34 4.12 -11.57 -3.11
CA HIS A 34 3.35 -12.70 -2.59
C HIS A 34 2.19 -12.31 -1.65
N GLY A 35 2.19 -11.12 -1.07
CA GLY A 35 1.03 -10.60 -0.34
C GLY A 35 -0.23 -10.53 -1.19
N TRP A 36 -0.09 -10.55 -2.51
CA TRP A 36 -1.18 -10.45 -3.48
C TRP A 36 -1.59 -11.78 -4.13
N ASP A 37 -0.99 -12.92 -3.73
CA ASP A 37 -1.22 -14.22 -4.36
C ASP A 37 -2.69 -14.68 -4.34
N LEU A 38 -3.46 -14.25 -3.33
CA LEU A 38 -4.89 -14.55 -3.23
C LEU A 38 -5.79 -13.60 -4.03
N VAL A 39 -5.31 -12.39 -4.34
CA VAL A 39 -6.08 -11.34 -5.03
C VAL A 39 -5.73 -11.28 -6.53
N ALA A 40 -4.46 -11.41 -6.88
CA ALA A 40 -4.00 -11.25 -8.25
C ALA A 40 -4.68 -12.21 -9.25
N PRO A 41 -4.93 -13.49 -8.93
CA PRO A 41 -5.63 -14.38 -9.86
C PRO A 41 -7.03 -13.90 -10.23
N GLY A 42 -7.84 -13.49 -9.24
CA GLY A 42 -9.20 -12.99 -9.49
C GLY A 42 -9.22 -11.69 -10.30
N LEU A 43 -8.27 -10.77 -10.06
CA LEU A 43 -8.15 -9.56 -10.86
C LEU A 43 -7.66 -9.85 -12.28
N ARG A 44 -6.79 -10.86 -12.49
CA ARG A 44 -6.27 -11.27 -13.81
C ARG A 44 -7.34 -11.79 -14.76
N GLU A 45 -8.51 -12.16 -14.25
CA GLU A 45 -9.65 -12.55 -15.11
C GLU A 45 -10.17 -11.39 -15.98
N SER A 46 -10.01 -10.14 -15.50
CA SER A 46 -10.55 -8.95 -16.18
C SER A 46 -9.50 -7.89 -16.50
N PHE A 47 -8.37 -7.89 -15.81
CA PHE A 47 -7.36 -6.85 -15.86
C PHE A 47 -5.97 -7.39 -16.21
N ARG A 48 -5.10 -6.47 -16.65
CA ARG A 48 -3.66 -6.72 -16.76
C ARG A 48 -3.00 -6.33 -15.43
N VAL A 49 -2.66 -7.31 -14.62
CA VAL A 49 -2.24 -7.12 -13.22
C VAL A 49 -0.74 -7.20 -13.07
N LEU A 50 -0.15 -6.16 -12.50
CA LEU A 50 1.25 -6.08 -12.09
C LEU A 50 1.33 -6.21 -10.56
N THR A 51 2.15 -7.14 -10.08
CA THR A 51 2.67 -7.19 -8.72
C THR A 51 4.18 -7.03 -8.76
N TYR A 52 4.81 -6.45 -7.74
CA TYR A 52 6.26 -6.28 -7.71
C TYR A 52 6.77 -6.23 -6.27
N ASP A 53 8.05 -6.51 -6.11
CA ASP A 53 8.74 -6.28 -4.85
C ASP A 53 9.30 -4.85 -4.85
N ARG A 54 8.95 -4.07 -3.84
CA ARG A 54 9.51 -2.72 -3.64
C ARG A 54 11.03 -2.82 -3.45
N ARG A 55 11.73 -1.69 -3.64
CA ARG A 55 13.19 -1.63 -3.38
C ARG A 55 13.54 -2.21 -2.01
N GLY A 56 14.62 -2.95 -1.94
CA GLY A 56 15.09 -3.57 -0.71
C GLY A 56 14.31 -4.82 -0.27
N HIS A 57 13.14 -5.11 -0.84
CA HIS A 57 12.29 -6.22 -0.43
C HIS A 57 12.50 -7.45 -1.30
N SER A 58 12.50 -8.60 -0.68
CA SER A 58 12.46 -9.95 -1.30
C SER A 58 13.39 -10.12 -2.50
N GLN A 59 12.87 -10.21 -3.73
CA GLN A 59 13.65 -10.47 -4.95
C GLN A 59 14.17 -9.21 -5.65
N SER A 60 13.73 -8.02 -5.21
CA SER A 60 14.26 -6.74 -5.68
C SER A 60 15.62 -6.46 -5.06
N GLU A 61 16.40 -5.63 -5.76
CA GLU A 61 17.71 -5.20 -5.30
C GLU A 61 17.61 -4.41 -3.98
N ARG A 62 18.51 -4.71 -3.05
CA ARG A 62 18.66 -3.96 -1.80
C ARG A 62 19.85 -3.01 -1.94
N PRO A 63 19.62 -1.70 -2.09
CA PRO A 63 20.69 -0.72 -2.12
C PRO A 63 21.37 -0.63 -0.74
N SER A 64 22.64 -0.23 -0.73
CA SER A 64 23.40 0.00 0.53
C SER A 64 23.09 1.37 1.15
N ALA A 65 22.52 2.29 0.37
CA ALA A 65 22.13 3.62 0.84
C ALA A 65 20.80 3.57 1.58
N GLN A 66 20.56 4.55 2.46
CA GLN A 66 19.29 4.77 3.12
C GLN A 66 18.20 4.99 2.06
N GLY A 67 17.13 4.19 2.13
CA GLY A 67 15.95 4.33 1.28
C GLY A 67 14.99 5.42 1.76
N SER A 68 14.06 5.82 0.90
CA SER A 68 13.03 6.82 1.21
C SER A 68 11.71 6.53 0.49
N VAL A 69 10.61 7.04 1.04
CA VAL A 69 9.29 6.94 0.38
C VAL A 69 9.26 7.64 -0.98
N ARG A 70 10.06 8.69 -1.18
CA ARG A 70 10.18 9.37 -2.49
C ARG A 70 10.78 8.46 -3.55
N GLU A 71 11.76 7.64 -3.18
CA GLU A 71 12.34 6.66 -4.09
C GLU A 71 11.35 5.54 -4.41
N ASP A 72 10.57 5.06 -3.44
CA ASP A 72 9.49 4.09 -3.69
C ASP A 72 8.45 4.62 -4.69
N VAL A 73 8.07 5.91 -4.58
CA VAL A 73 7.15 6.57 -5.51
C VAL A 73 7.78 6.70 -6.90
N ALA A 74 9.05 7.11 -6.98
CA ALA A 74 9.77 7.24 -8.25
C ALA A 74 9.97 5.87 -8.93
N ASP A 75 10.24 4.82 -8.16
CA ASP A 75 10.35 3.44 -8.66
C ASP A 75 9.03 2.94 -9.25
N LEU A 76 7.92 3.16 -8.55
CA LEU A 76 6.59 2.80 -9.03
C LEU A 76 6.25 3.53 -10.32
N ALA A 77 6.51 4.85 -10.39
CA ALA A 77 6.31 5.65 -11.60
C ALA A 77 7.13 5.10 -12.78
N ALA A 78 8.43 4.89 -12.56
CA ALA A 78 9.34 4.39 -13.59
C ALA A 78 8.98 2.96 -14.04
N LEU A 79 8.52 2.10 -13.13
CA LEU A 79 8.07 0.73 -13.47
C LEU A 79 6.80 0.76 -14.34
N ILE A 80 5.81 1.59 -14.01
CA ILE A 80 4.59 1.78 -14.81
C ILE A 80 4.95 2.25 -16.22
N GLU A 81 5.84 3.24 -16.35
CA GLU A 81 6.29 3.78 -17.64
C GLU A 81 7.09 2.73 -18.44
N HIS A 82 8.05 2.06 -17.80
CA HIS A 82 8.90 1.05 -18.44
C HIS A 82 8.10 -0.10 -19.03
N LEU A 83 7.05 -0.54 -18.35
CA LEU A 83 6.18 -1.66 -18.79
C LEU A 83 5.04 -1.21 -19.72
N GLY A 84 4.94 0.09 -20.05
CA GLY A 84 3.90 0.64 -20.91
C GLY A 84 2.49 0.47 -20.32
N LEU A 85 2.34 0.58 -19.00
CA LEU A 85 1.08 0.38 -18.29
C LEU A 85 0.32 1.70 -18.03
N ALA A 86 0.93 2.86 -18.34
CA ALA A 86 0.28 4.16 -18.12
C ALA A 86 -0.87 4.42 -19.13
N PRO A 87 -2.01 4.97 -18.68
CA PRO A 87 -2.38 5.16 -17.29
C PRO A 87 -2.94 3.88 -16.65
N ALA A 88 -2.57 3.63 -15.38
CA ALA A 88 -2.95 2.43 -14.63
C ALA A 88 -3.84 2.76 -13.42
N TRP A 89 -4.60 1.78 -12.93
CA TRP A 89 -5.13 1.77 -11.59
C TRP A 89 -4.03 1.29 -10.64
N VAL A 90 -3.89 1.93 -9.47
CA VAL A 90 -2.92 1.53 -8.47
C VAL A 90 -3.64 1.22 -7.17
N ALA A 91 -3.49 -0.01 -6.68
CA ALA A 91 -4.04 -0.44 -5.41
C ALA A 91 -2.90 -0.75 -4.43
N GLY A 92 -2.93 -0.13 -3.25
CA GLY A 92 -1.91 -0.32 -2.22
C GLY A 92 -2.51 -0.67 -0.87
N ASN A 93 -1.76 -1.44 -0.08
CA ASN A 93 -2.06 -1.73 1.31
C ASN A 93 -1.04 -1.05 2.22
N SER A 94 -1.49 -0.44 3.32
CA SER A 94 -0.61 0.13 4.34
C SER A 94 0.40 1.13 3.75
N PHE A 95 1.68 0.91 3.91
CA PHE A 95 2.73 1.77 3.32
C PHE A 95 2.62 1.83 1.78
N GLY A 96 2.23 0.74 1.12
CA GLY A 96 1.94 0.74 -0.32
C GLY A 96 0.77 1.65 -0.69
N ALA A 97 -0.21 1.83 0.19
CA ALA A 97 -1.28 2.81 0.01
C ALA A 97 -0.78 4.26 0.12
N SER A 98 0.18 4.51 1.02
CA SER A 98 0.86 5.82 1.12
C SER A 98 1.63 6.15 -0.15
N ILE A 99 2.34 5.16 -0.73
CA ILE A 99 3.05 5.30 -2.01
C ILE A 99 2.06 5.61 -3.14
N ALA A 100 0.95 4.87 -3.23
CA ALA A 100 -0.07 5.08 -4.27
C ALA A 100 -0.72 6.47 -4.20
N LEU A 101 -1.04 6.95 -3.00
CA LEU A 101 -1.61 8.28 -2.80
C LEU A 101 -0.62 9.40 -3.12
N ARG A 102 0.68 9.23 -2.81
CA ARG A 102 1.73 10.19 -3.19
C ARG A 102 1.91 10.22 -4.70
N LEU A 103 1.91 9.07 -5.37
CA LEU A 103 1.97 9.02 -6.83
C LEU A 103 0.79 9.77 -7.47
N ALA A 104 -0.40 9.72 -6.86
CA ALA A 104 -1.55 10.48 -7.35
C ALA A 104 -1.33 12.01 -7.31
N GLY A 105 -0.63 12.50 -6.29
CA GLY A 105 -0.27 13.92 -6.20
C GLY A 105 0.84 14.33 -7.16
N GLU A 106 1.84 13.49 -7.33
CA GLU A 106 3.05 13.83 -8.10
C GLU A 106 2.93 13.51 -9.59
N ARG A 107 2.27 12.40 -9.95
CA ARG A 107 2.20 11.87 -11.32
C ARG A 107 0.80 11.35 -11.67
N SER A 108 -0.21 12.19 -11.50
CA SER A 108 -1.60 11.86 -11.85
C SER A 108 -1.79 11.49 -13.34
N ASP A 109 -0.84 11.88 -14.20
CA ASP A 109 -0.80 11.50 -15.61
C ASP A 109 -0.62 9.98 -15.82
N LEU A 110 0.05 9.30 -14.91
CA LEU A 110 0.26 7.85 -14.95
C LEU A 110 -0.93 7.03 -14.43
N LEU A 111 -1.96 7.70 -13.88
CA LEU A 111 -3.02 7.02 -13.14
C LEU A 111 -4.38 7.12 -13.83
N ARG A 112 -5.17 6.06 -13.72
CA ARG A 112 -6.63 6.05 -13.91
C ARG A 112 -7.33 6.37 -12.59
N GLY A 113 -6.81 5.91 -11.47
CA GLY A 113 -7.28 6.13 -10.13
C GLY A 113 -6.48 5.32 -9.10
N VAL A 114 -6.81 5.51 -7.82
CA VAL A 114 -6.12 4.88 -6.69
C VAL A 114 -7.10 4.18 -5.77
N ILE A 115 -6.72 3.00 -5.30
CA ILE A 115 -7.37 2.28 -4.20
C ILE A 115 -6.35 2.17 -3.05
N ALA A 116 -6.64 2.77 -1.91
CA ALA A 116 -5.71 2.87 -0.80
C ALA A 116 -6.31 2.26 0.48
N HIS A 117 -5.77 1.10 0.89
CA HIS A 117 -6.18 0.45 2.13
C HIS A 117 -5.31 0.91 3.29
N GLU A 118 -5.93 1.64 4.23
CA GLU A 118 -5.35 2.05 5.52
C GLU A 118 -3.91 2.58 5.45
N PRO A 119 -3.67 3.68 4.73
CA PRO A 119 -2.34 4.29 4.67
C PRO A 119 -1.93 4.82 6.05
N PRO A 120 -0.70 4.53 6.56
CA PRO A 120 -0.23 4.97 7.87
C PRO A 120 0.24 6.43 7.90
N LEU A 121 -0.58 7.34 7.39
CA LEU A 121 -0.26 8.78 7.28
C LEU A 121 -0.44 9.51 8.61
N LEU A 122 0.24 9.04 9.65
CA LEU A 122 0.04 9.46 11.04
C LEU A 122 0.36 10.93 11.29
N ALA A 123 1.17 11.56 10.46
CA ALA A 123 1.44 13.00 10.58
C ALA A 123 0.18 13.86 10.41
N LEU A 124 -0.87 13.36 9.74
CA LEU A 124 -2.17 14.03 9.64
C LEU A 124 -2.88 14.18 11.00
N LEU A 125 -2.46 13.41 12.00
CA LEU A 125 -3.03 13.41 13.34
C LEU A 125 -2.20 14.25 14.33
N ALA A 126 -1.09 14.82 13.87
CA ALA A 126 -0.20 15.60 14.73
C ALA A 126 -0.94 16.78 15.38
N GLY A 127 -0.74 16.95 16.69
CA GLY A 127 -1.36 18.03 17.46
C GLY A 127 -2.82 17.79 17.88
N ASP A 128 -3.42 16.66 17.54
CA ASP A 128 -4.76 16.29 18.00
C ASP A 128 -4.67 15.58 19.37
N PRO A 129 -5.12 16.24 20.48
CA PRO A 129 -5.02 15.67 21.82
C PRO A 129 -5.87 14.41 22.02
N ALA A 130 -6.92 14.22 21.21
CA ALA A 130 -7.80 13.06 21.33
C ALA A 130 -7.11 11.75 20.90
N VAL A 131 -6.17 11.82 19.98
CA VAL A 131 -5.43 10.66 19.46
C VAL A 131 -3.98 10.58 19.97
N ALA A 132 -3.50 11.58 20.70
CA ALA A 132 -2.12 11.63 21.19
C ALA A 132 -1.70 10.36 21.97
N PRO A 133 -2.51 9.80 22.90
CA PRO A 133 -2.14 8.57 23.61
C PRO A 133 -1.93 7.37 22.66
N MET A 134 -2.75 7.28 21.60
CA MET A 134 -2.66 6.23 20.59
C MET A 134 -1.41 6.39 19.71
N LEU A 135 -1.08 7.61 19.30
CA LEU A 135 0.17 7.90 18.59
C LEU A 135 1.40 7.56 19.43
N ASP A 136 1.38 7.86 20.73
CA ASP A 136 2.46 7.52 21.64
C ASP A 136 2.64 6.00 21.80
N GLU A 137 1.54 5.25 21.82
CA GLU A 137 1.56 3.79 21.88
C GLU A 137 2.18 3.19 20.61
N VAL A 138 1.71 3.61 19.43
CA VAL A 138 2.27 3.20 18.15
C VAL A 138 3.76 3.54 18.06
N ALA A 139 4.13 4.76 18.44
CA ALA A 139 5.54 5.18 18.43
C ALA A 139 6.42 4.37 19.36
N ARG A 140 5.91 3.96 20.53
CA ARG A 140 6.65 3.03 21.44
C ARG A 140 6.81 1.66 20.81
N GLY A 141 5.74 1.10 20.20
CA GLY A 141 5.79 -0.18 19.50
C GLY A 141 6.84 -0.17 18.39
N ILE A 142 6.81 0.86 17.53
CA ILE A 142 7.78 1.02 16.42
C ILE A 142 9.21 1.11 16.96
N ARG A 143 9.48 1.90 18.01
CA ARG A 143 10.84 1.99 18.58
C ARG A 143 11.35 0.64 19.07
N SER A 144 10.52 -0.13 19.77
CA SER A 144 10.90 -1.46 20.26
C SER A 144 11.16 -2.44 19.10
N VAL A 145 10.38 -2.38 18.03
CA VAL A 145 10.62 -3.18 16.81
C VAL A 145 11.95 -2.79 16.16
N VAL A 146 12.25 -1.49 16.03
CA VAL A 146 13.51 -0.99 15.48
C VAL A 146 14.72 -1.46 16.34
N GLU A 147 14.62 -1.44 17.67
CA GLU A 147 15.67 -1.95 18.56
C GLU A 147 15.97 -3.43 18.31
N ARG A 148 14.95 -4.26 18.11
CA ARG A 148 15.12 -5.68 17.74
C ARG A 148 15.82 -5.85 16.40
N ILE A 149 15.39 -5.11 15.36
CA ILE A 149 16.02 -5.18 14.04
C ILE A 149 17.50 -4.82 14.14
N VAL A 150 17.83 -3.72 14.83
CA VAL A 150 19.21 -3.27 15.03
C VAL A 150 20.06 -4.29 15.79
N SER A 151 19.46 -5.04 16.72
CA SER A 151 20.16 -6.12 17.44
C SER A 151 20.27 -7.43 16.66
N GLY A 152 19.67 -7.51 15.46
CA GLY A 152 19.66 -8.72 14.62
C GLY A 152 18.54 -9.72 14.94
N ASP A 153 17.65 -9.40 15.86
CA ASP A 153 16.47 -10.22 16.20
C ASP A 153 15.32 -9.94 15.20
N HIS A 154 15.52 -10.33 13.94
CA HIS A 154 14.54 -10.08 12.87
C HIS A 154 13.24 -10.87 13.08
N ALA A 155 13.32 -12.09 13.60
CA ALA A 155 12.14 -12.90 13.87
C ALA A 155 11.27 -12.30 14.98
N GLY A 156 11.90 -11.95 16.11
CA GLY A 156 11.20 -11.27 17.21
C GLY A 156 10.69 -9.87 16.81
N ALA A 157 11.39 -9.18 15.92
CA ALA A 157 10.93 -7.90 15.37
C ALA A 157 9.66 -8.08 14.51
N GLY A 158 9.62 -9.10 13.63
CA GLY A 158 8.46 -9.44 12.81
C GLY A 158 7.25 -9.80 13.65
N GLU A 159 7.41 -10.72 14.62
CA GLU A 159 6.37 -11.09 15.56
C GLU A 159 5.83 -9.86 16.31
N GLN A 160 6.71 -9.06 16.88
CA GLN A 160 6.31 -7.86 17.62
C GLN A 160 5.61 -6.83 16.75
N PHE A 161 6.11 -6.58 15.54
CA PHE A 161 5.46 -5.65 14.61
C PHE A 161 4.05 -6.10 14.26
N VAL A 162 3.86 -7.37 13.92
CA VAL A 162 2.56 -7.94 13.57
C VAL A 162 1.60 -7.86 14.75
N ASP A 163 2.03 -8.28 15.93
CA ASP A 163 1.15 -8.41 17.10
C ASP A 163 0.85 -7.07 17.81
N THR A 164 1.74 -6.07 17.68
CA THR A 164 1.57 -4.82 18.46
C THR A 164 1.38 -3.56 17.61
N VAL A 165 1.69 -3.60 16.31
CA VAL A 165 1.62 -2.42 15.43
C VAL A 165 0.63 -2.63 14.30
N ALA A 166 0.73 -3.75 13.58
CA ALA A 166 0.03 -3.91 12.30
C ALA A 166 -1.32 -4.63 12.39
N LEU A 167 -1.41 -5.77 13.07
CA LEU A 167 -2.59 -6.64 13.02
C LEU A 167 -3.27 -6.84 14.37
N GLY A 168 -2.50 -6.92 15.46
CA GLY A 168 -3.00 -7.12 16.81
C GLY A 168 -2.55 -8.44 17.45
N PRO A 169 -2.76 -8.60 18.76
CA PRO A 169 -2.20 -9.69 19.56
C PRO A 169 -2.56 -11.08 19.02
N GLY A 170 -1.54 -11.94 18.87
CA GLY A 170 -1.68 -13.32 18.41
C GLY A 170 -1.88 -13.46 16.91
N ALA A 171 -1.76 -12.39 16.14
CA ALA A 171 -1.88 -12.45 14.68
C ALA A 171 -0.67 -13.13 14.02
N TRP A 172 0.52 -13.01 14.60
CA TRP A 172 1.73 -13.63 14.06
C TRP A 172 1.61 -15.13 13.86
N VAL A 173 1.09 -15.84 14.86
CA VAL A 173 0.94 -17.30 14.80
C VAL A 173 -0.16 -17.76 13.83
N GLN A 174 -0.98 -16.85 13.32
CA GLN A 174 -1.99 -17.11 12.30
C GLN A 174 -1.44 -16.95 10.87
N LEU A 175 -0.29 -16.28 10.71
CA LEU A 175 0.34 -16.13 9.41
C LEU A 175 0.94 -17.47 8.96
N SER A 176 0.93 -17.72 7.65
CA SER A 176 1.63 -18.88 7.09
C SER A 176 3.14 -18.78 7.33
N PRO A 177 3.86 -19.92 7.42
CA PRO A 177 5.31 -19.92 7.56
C PRO A 177 6.04 -19.10 6.49
N ASP A 178 5.57 -19.15 5.24
CA ASP A 178 6.16 -18.40 4.13
C ASP A 178 6.00 -16.90 4.30
N LEU A 179 4.83 -16.46 4.80
CA LEU A 179 4.59 -15.05 5.08
C LEU A 179 5.43 -14.58 6.28
N GLN A 180 5.53 -15.39 7.35
CA GLN A 180 6.42 -15.10 8.48
C GLN A 180 7.88 -14.96 8.00
N GLN A 181 8.35 -15.88 7.13
CA GLN A 181 9.72 -15.82 6.59
C GLN A 181 9.93 -14.56 5.74
N THR A 182 8.94 -14.17 4.92
CA THR A 182 8.98 -12.91 4.15
C THR A 182 9.16 -11.71 5.09
N PHE A 183 8.43 -11.65 6.20
CA PHE A 183 8.60 -10.57 7.20
C PHE A 183 9.99 -10.57 7.82
N ILE A 184 10.51 -11.75 8.19
CA ILE A 184 11.86 -11.89 8.78
C ILE A 184 12.94 -11.40 7.79
N ASP A 185 12.87 -11.82 6.53
CA ASP A 185 13.84 -11.47 5.51
C ASP A 185 13.81 -9.99 5.14
N ASN A 186 12.62 -9.38 5.18
CA ASN A 186 12.40 -7.97 4.86
C ASN A 186 12.50 -7.04 6.08
N ALA A 187 12.69 -7.55 7.31
CA ALA A 187 12.80 -6.73 8.50
C ALA A 187 13.77 -5.53 8.39
N PRO A 188 14.96 -5.67 7.78
CA PRO A 188 15.87 -4.54 7.63
C PRO A 188 15.32 -3.37 6.82
N THR A 189 14.35 -3.58 5.91
CA THR A 189 13.75 -2.49 5.10
C THR A 189 12.94 -1.52 5.97
N PHE A 190 12.44 -1.98 7.10
CA PHE A 190 11.71 -1.12 8.03
C PHE A 190 12.59 -0.04 8.67
N LEU A 191 13.91 -0.24 8.72
CA LEU A 191 14.85 0.80 9.13
C LEU A 191 14.88 1.96 8.12
N ASP A 192 14.77 1.67 6.82
CA ASP A 192 14.72 2.68 5.79
C ASP A 192 13.43 3.50 5.92
N GLU A 193 12.29 2.82 6.09
CA GLU A 193 11.01 3.49 6.32
C GLU A 193 11.04 4.36 7.60
N THR A 194 11.46 3.82 8.74
CA THR A 194 11.40 4.54 10.03
C THR A 194 12.42 5.66 10.19
N ARG A 195 13.49 5.66 9.42
CA ARG A 195 14.51 6.72 9.40
C ARG A 195 14.21 7.82 8.37
N ASP A 196 13.29 7.59 7.45
CA ASP A 196 12.84 8.60 6.51
C ASP A 196 11.91 9.60 7.22
N PRO A 197 12.28 10.89 7.32
CA PRO A 197 11.47 11.89 8.00
C PRO A 197 10.12 12.17 7.28
N GLU A 198 10.00 11.78 6.01
CA GLU A 198 8.79 12.01 5.22
C GLU A 198 7.84 10.82 5.17
N GLN A 199 8.22 9.67 5.73
CA GLN A 199 7.45 8.42 5.58
C GLN A 199 5.98 8.53 5.99
N LEU A 200 5.69 9.22 7.08
CA LEU A 200 4.33 9.40 7.64
C LEU A 200 3.68 10.71 7.21
N ALA A 201 4.42 11.60 6.54
CA ALA A 201 3.91 12.88 6.08
C ALA A 201 3.05 12.70 4.82
N PHE A 202 2.04 13.55 4.67
CA PHE A 202 1.19 13.60 3.49
C PHE A 202 0.53 14.97 3.39
N ASP A 203 0.52 15.55 2.21
CA ASP A 203 -0.25 16.77 1.96
C ASP A 203 -1.64 16.36 1.41
N PRO A 204 -2.72 16.60 2.17
CA PRO A 204 -4.07 16.27 1.71
C PRO A 204 -4.47 16.97 0.41
N ALA A 205 -3.84 18.09 0.06
CA ALA A 205 -4.07 18.78 -1.21
C ALA A 205 -3.77 17.91 -2.43
N TRP A 206 -2.93 16.89 -2.28
CA TRP A 206 -2.63 15.94 -3.38
C TRP A 206 -3.83 15.11 -3.82
N ILE A 207 -4.81 14.89 -2.95
CA ILE A 207 -6.04 14.16 -3.28
C ILE A 207 -7.27 15.07 -3.38
N GLU A 208 -7.27 16.22 -2.72
CA GLU A 208 -8.38 17.20 -2.77
C GLU A 208 -8.65 17.68 -4.19
N GLY A 209 -7.59 18.05 -4.92
CA GLY A 209 -7.65 18.53 -6.29
C GLY A 209 -7.38 17.43 -7.35
N SER A 210 -7.28 16.17 -6.96
CA SER A 210 -6.94 15.10 -7.90
C SER A 210 -8.00 14.94 -8.98
N PRO A 211 -7.61 14.94 -10.27
CA PRO A 211 -8.52 14.64 -11.36
C PRO A 211 -8.84 13.13 -11.45
N ARG A 212 -8.26 12.33 -10.58
CA ARG A 212 -8.38 10.87 -10.59
C ARG A 212 -9.21 10.40 -9.40
N PRO A 213 -10.10 9.43 -9.60
CA PRO A 213 -10.90 8.88 -8.52
C PRO A 213 -10.01 8.17 -7.49
N VAL A 214 -10.36 8.34 -6.22
CA VAL A 214 -9.70 7.70 -5.08
C VAL A 214 -10.73 6.91 -4.28
N LEU A 215 -10.45 5.65 -4.01
CA LEU A 215 -11.15 4.80 -3.06
C LEU A 215 -10.25 4.57 -1.86
N LEU A 216 -10.66 5.03 -0.70
CA LEU A 216 -10.11 4.57 0.56
C LEU A 216 -10.84 3.32 1.01
N THR A 217 -10.10 2.36 1.56
CA THR A 217 -10.70 1.16 2.15
C THR A 217 -10.20 0.95 3.57
N THR A 218 -11.00 0.34 4.42
CA THR A 218 -10.67 0.04 5.82
C THR A 218 -11.35 -1.26 6.26
N GLY A 219 -10.77 -1.94 7.24
CA GLY A 219 -11.41 -3.06 7.94
C GLY A 219 -12.08 -2.60 9.23
N ASP A 220 -13.24 -3.19 9.59
CA ASP A 220 -13.92 -2.82 10.83
C ASP A 220 -13.28 -3.44 12.09
N LYS A 221 -12.32 -4.36 11.91
CA LYS A 221 -11.49 -4.97 12.98
C LYS A 221 -10.04 -4.49 12.94
N SER A 222 -9.73 -3.48 12.14
CA SER A 222 -8.38 -2.93 12.04
C SER A 222 -7.94 -2.22 13.33
N PRO A 223 -6.63 -2.07 13.56
CA PRO A 223 -6.12 -1.27 14.66
C PRO A 223 -6.73 0.14 14.65
N PRO A 224 -7.12 0.66 15.83
CA PRO A 224 -7.93 1.89 15.93
C PRO A 224 -7.24 3.14 15.39
N ILE A 225 -5.93 3.12 15.18
CA ILE A 225 -5.15 4.24 14.64
C ILE A 225 -5.52 4.60 13.20
N PHE A 226 -6.02 3.66 12.38
CA PHE A 226 -6.34 3.93 10.99
C PHE A 226 -7.63 4.73 10.79
N ALA A 227 -8.62 4.55 11.65
CA ALA A 227 -9.91 5.26 11.54
C ALA A 227 -9.78 6.79 11.54
N PRO A 228 -9.01 7.42 12.47
CA PRO A 228 -8.81 8.87 12.43
C PRO A 228 -8.00 9.34 11.20
N VAL A 229 -7.05 8.55 10.68
CA VAL A 229 -6.33 8.87 9.42
C VAL A 229 -7.33 8.91 8.26
N ILE A 230 -8.16 7.90 8.10
CA ILE A 230 -9.22 7.83 7.07
C ILE A 230 -10.17 9.03 7.21
N ALA A 231 -10.57 9.37 8.44
CA ALA A 231 -11.43 10.50 8.68
C ALA A 231 -10.79 11.83 8.23
N ARG A 232 -9.51 12.05 8.51
CA ARG A 232 -8.77 13.26 8.06
C ARG A 232 -8.66 13.33 6.55
N LEU A 233 -8.33 12.22 5.87
CA LEU A 233 -8.27 12.18 4.41
C LEU A 233 -9.62 12.51 3.77
N ARG A 234 -10.72 11.96 4.29
CA ARG A 234 -12.07 12.23 3.78
C ARG A 234 -12.54 13.66 4.07
N ALA A 235 -12.15 14.21 5.20
CA ALA A 235 -12.47 15.61 5.51
C ALA A 235 -11.77 16.60 4.56
N ALA A 236 -10.53 16.30 4.19
CA ALA A 236 -9.76 17.10 3.24
C ALA A 236 -10.24 16.93 1.79
N ALA A 237 -10.67 15.73 1.40
CA ALA A 237 -11.12 15.42 0.05
C ALA A 237 -12.51 14.73 0.06
N PRO A 238 -13.61 15.49 0.13
CA PRO A 238 -14.98 14.94 0.24
C PRO A 238 -15.42 14.07 -0.95
N SER A 239 -14.76 14.19 -2.11
CA SER A 239 -15.01 13.35 -3.28
C SER A 239 -14.45 11.93 -3.17
N VAL A 240 -13.56 11.68 -2.20
CA VAL A 240 -12.96 10.38 -1.95
C VAL A 240 -14.02 9.42 -1.41
N ARG A 241 -14.12 8.27 -2.05
CA ARG A 241 -15.04 7.20 -1.61
C ARG A 241 -14.42 6.38 -0.49
N LEU A 242 -15.26 5.78 0.35
CA LEU A 242 -14.86 4.86 1.40
C LEU A 242 -15.63 3.55 1.25
N ALA A 243 -14.93 2.43 1.29
CA ALA A 243 -15.49 1.11 1.48
C ALA A 243 -14.93 0.47 2.77
N THR A 244 -15.80 -0.24 3.50
CA THR A 244 -15.41 -0.93 4.74
C THR A 244 -15.57 -2.43 4.55
N PHE A 245 -14.53 -3.19 4.83
CA PHE A 245 -14.59 -4.65 4.86
C PHE A 245 -15.09 -5.12 6.22
N ALA A 246 -16.23 -5.79 6.22
CA ALA A 246 -16.82 -6.34 7.44
C ALA A 246 -15.98 -7.52 7.96
N ASP A 247 -15.81 -7.59 9.28
CA ASP A 247 -15.04 -8.61 9.98
C ASP A 247 -13.56 -8.73 9.56
N ALA A 248 -13.06 -7.76 8.80
CA ALA A 248 -11.68 -7.71 8.32
C ALA A 248 -10.82 -6.75 9.14
N GLY A 249 -9.54 -7.12 9.29
CA GLY A 249 -8.48 -6.27 9.81
C GLY A 249 -7.67 -5.60 8.71
N HIS A 250 -6.42 -5.27 9.03
CA HIS A 250 -5.50 -4.49 8.19
C HIS A 250 -5.03 -5.18 6.90
N ILE A 251 -5.29 -6.47 6.72
CA ILE A 251 -4.87 -7.25 5.55
C ILE A 251 -6.04 -7.97 4.86
N PRO A 252 -7.11 -7.26 4.44
CA PRO A 252 -8.27 -7.89 3.81
C PRO A 252 -7.92 -8.62 2.50
N HIS A 253 -6.87 -8.19 1.81
CA HIS A 253 -6.33 -8.86 0.61
C HIS A 253 -5.80 -10.28 0.89
N VAL A 254 -5.54 -10.61 2.16
CA VAL A 254 -5.14 -11.96 2.62
C VAL A 254 -6.32 -12.71 3.22
N THR A 255 -7.12 -12.03 4.07
CA THR A 255 -8.17 -12.67 4.87
C THR A 255 -9.54 -12.68 4.21
N HIS A 256 -9.81 -11.77 3.28
CA HIS A 256 -11.09 -11.54 2.60
C HIS A 256 -10.86 -11.26 1.10
N ALA A 257 -10.04 -12.10 0.46
CA ALA A 257 -9.52 -11.85 -0.90
C ALA A 257 -10.63 -11.65 -1.93
N ASP A 258 -11.69 -12.47 -1.91
CA ASP A 258 -12.82 -12.37 -2.85
C ASP A 258 -13.53 -11.01 -2.72
N ALA A 259 -13.85 -10.57 -1.50
CA ALA A 259 -14.46 -9.27 -1.24
C ALA A 259 -13.53 -8.11 -1.66
N TYR A 260 -12.22 -8.30 -1.53
CA TYR A 260 -11.23 -7.32 -1.98
C TYR A 260 -11.21 -7.20 -3.50
N VAL A 261 -11.21 -8.33 -4.22
CA VAL A 261 -11.31 -8.39 -5.70
C VAL A 261 -12.60 -7.74 -6.19
N GLU A 262 -13.75 -8.10 -5.61
CA GLU A 262 -15.04 -7.52 -5.96
C GLU A 262 -15.07 -6.00 -5.76
N THR A 263 -14.51 -5.50 -4.65
CA THR A 263 -14.45 -4.06 -4.33
C THR A 263 -13.62 -3.29 -5.34
N ILE A 264 -12.44 -3.80 -5.70
CA ILE A 264 -11.56 -3.18 -6.71
C ILE A 264 -12.24 -3.18 -8.07
N THR A 265 -12.77 -4.34 -8.50
CA THR A 265 -13.42 -4.51 -9.81
C THR A 265 -14.60 -3.57 -9.95
N ALA A 266 -15.49 -3.53 -8.96
CA ALA A 266 -16.67 -2.66 -8.97
C ALA A 266 -16.27 -1.17 -9.07
N PHE A 267 -15.24 -0.74 -8.35
CA PHE A 267 -14.75 0.63 -8.39
C PHE A 267 -14.16 1.01 -9.75
N ILE A 268 -13.40 0.11 -10.36
CA ILE A 268 -12.82 0.30 -11.70
C ILE A 268 -13.92 0.38 -12.75
N ASP A 269 -14.87 -0.54 -12.75
CA ASP A 269 -15.95 -0.63 -13.75
C ASP A 269 -16.87 0.58 -13.72
N GLU A 270 -17.20 1.08 -12.53
CA GLU A 270 -17.99 2.30 -12.38
C GLU A 270 -17.36 3.49 -13.11
N HIS A 271 -16.04 3.65 -13.01
CA HIS A 271 -15.33 4.76 -13.62
C HIS A 271 -15.03 4.54 -15.12
N ALA A 272 -14.94 3.28 -15.57
CA ALA A 272 -14.85 2.96 -16.99
C ALA A 272 -16.16 3.28 -17.73
N ALA A 273 -17.31 2.97 -17.14
CA ALA A 273 -18.63 3.27 -17.70
C ALA A 273 -18.91 4.79 -17.77
N GLY A 274 -18.42 5.57 -16.79
CA GLY A 274 -18.53 7.04 -16.78
C GLY A 274 -17.77 7.70 -17.93
N ALA A 275 -16.58 7.22 -18.24
CA ALA A 275 -15.75 7.75 -19.32
C ALA A 275 -16.33 7.51 -20.71
N SER A 276 -17.07 6.42 -20.92
CA SER A 276 -17.73 6.11 -22.19
C SER A 276 -18.98 6.96 -22.44
N ARG A 277 -19.69 7.36 -21.40
CA ARG A 277 -20.87 8.25 -21.50
C ARG A 277 -20.52 9.70 -21.85
N SER A 278 -19.37 10.19 -21.37
CA SER A 278 -18.91 11.56 -21.63
C SER A 278 -18.36 11.76 -23.05
N ARG A 279 -18.10 10.68 -23.81
CA ARG A 279 -17.59 10.72 -25.19
C ARG A 279 -18.66 10.60 -26.28
N ARG A 280 -19.97 10.49 -25.95
CA ARG A 280 -21.05 10.55 -26.97
C ARG A 280 -21.27 12.01 -27.32
N PRO A 281 -21.01 12.46 -28.58
CA PRO A 281 -21.40 13.77 -29.04
C PRO A 281 -22.94 13.86 -29.10
N ALA A 282 -23.47 15.02 -28.75
CA ALA A 282 -24.88 15.36 -28.82
C ALA A 282 -25.37 15.43 -30.28
#